data_5e0225046271450ee158acecc239ea24
#
_entry.id   5e0225046271450ee158acecc239ea24
#
_cell.length_a   1.000
_cell.length_b   1.000
_cell.length_c   1.000
_cell.angle_alpha   90.00
_cell.angle_beta   90.00
_cell.angle_gamma   90.00
#
_symmetry.space_group_name_H-M   'P 1'
#
loop_
_entity.id
_entity.type
_entity.pdbx_description
1 polymer ?
#
loop_
_entity_poly.entity_id
_entity_poly.type
_entity_poly.pdbx_seq_one_letter_code
_entity_poly.pdbx_strand_id
1 'polypeptide(L)'
;MAVIRKTVLSQLETGHDVIVITHSYGCIPGPAALAGLDSATRKANGQSNGVRAVVMIAGFLCPPGNTMLAMMGGQLLPQYLHEGDTTLPFNGPGALHMLYNDVEINEALKAVWRLKPQSYAVNTSIIPDQLAGLKDIPLNFLLCNKDNATPWEAQTGSVQGFKAAGVEVYAEVAESGHSPFLNFPEETAKFVRRAAGEEVESGFVLYDEAS
;
A
#
# COMPACT_ATOMS: atom_id res chain seq x y z
N MET A 1 -9.24 10.53 -0.94
CA MET A 1 -10.02 9.67 -0.01
C MET A 1 -11.49 9.52 -0.40
N ALA A 2 -12.24 10.57 -0.71
CA ALA A 2 -13.68 10.46 -1.01
C ALA A 2 -14.02 9.45 -2.13
N VAL A 3 -13.23 9.42 -3.21
CA VAL A 3 -13.42 8.46 -4.32
C VAL A 3 -13.19 7.01 -3.83
N ILE A 4 -12.11 6.76 -3.08
CA ILE A 4 -11.81 5.43 -2.54
C ILE A 4 -12.95 4.96 -1.66
N ARG A 5 -13.37 5.78 -0.69
CA ARG A 5 -14.48 5.45 0.20
C ARG A 5 -15.79 5.17 -0.56
N LYS A 6 -16.10 5.98 -1.57
CA LYS A 6 -17.29 5.76 -2.42
C LYS A 6 -17.21 4.42 -3.14
N THR A 7 -16.05 4.05 -3.69
CA THR A 7 -15.84 2.78 -4.37
C THR A 7 -16.01 1.61 -3.42
N VAL A 8 -15.41 1.67 -2.22
CA VAL A 8 -15.57 0.62 -1.21
C VAL A 8 -17.02 0.48 -0.78
N LEU A 9 -17.71 1.60 -0.49
CA LEU A 9 -19.12 1.58 -0.12
C LEU A 9 -19.99 0.96 -1.23
N SER A 10 -19.75 1.30 -2.50
CA SER A 10 -20.53 0.72 -3.59
C SER A 10 -20.37 -0.80 -3.70
N GLN A 11 -19.21 -1.36 -3.33
CA GLN A 11 -19.03 -2.81 -3.27
C GLN A 11 -19.74 -3.43 -2.03
N LEU A 12 -19.63 -2.77 -0.89
CA LEU A 12 -20.34 -3.20 0.31
C LEU A 12 -21.88 -3.20 0.12
N GLU A 13 -22.41 -2.24 -0.64
CA GLU A 13 -23.84 -2.17 -0.98
C GLU A 13 -24.32 -3.34 -1.84
N THR A 14 -23.42 -4.05 -2.52
CA THR A 14 -23.77 -5.29 -3.25
C THR A 14 -23.96 -6.51 -2.32
N GLY A 15 -23.71 -6.38 -1.03
CA GLY A 15 -23.85 -7.43 -0.04
C GLY A 15 -22.59 -8.26 0.22
N HIS A 16 -21.46 -7.92 -0.42
CA HIS A 16 -20.19 -8.64 -0.24
C HIS A 16 -19.31 -7.99 0.83
N ASP A 17 -18.49 -8.80 1.49
CA ASP A 17 -17.33 -8.32 2.23
C ASP A 17 -16.25 -7.82 1.26
N VAL A 18 -15.42 -6.89 1.70
CA VAL A 18 -14.39 -6.27 0.88
C VAL A 18 -13.01 -6.48 1.49
N ILE A 19 -12.04 -6.85 0.65
CA ILE A 19 -10.61 -6.74 0.94
C ILE A 19 -10.07 -5.54 0.16
N VAL A 20 -9.34 -4.66 0.84
CA VAL A 20 -8.76 -3.47 0.20
C VAL A 20 -7.27 -3.70 0.00
N ILE A 21 -6.84 -3.78 -1.26
CA ILE A 21 -5.44 -3.94 -1.62
C ILE A 21 -4.87 -2.57 -1.95
N THR A 22 -3.74 -2.25 -1.32
CA THR A 22 -3.03 -0.98 -1.51
C THR A 22 -1.56 -1.26 -1.84
N HIS A 23 -0.97 -0.42 -2.69
CA HIS A 23 0.43 -0.51 -3.07
C HIS A 23 1.08 0.86 -2.98
N SER A 24 2.31 0.92 -2.46
CA SER A 24 3.13 2.15 -2.45
C SER A 24 2.38 3.34 -1.82
N TYR A 25 2.33 4.48 -2.50
CA TYR A 25 1.58 5.67 -2.06
C TYR A 25 0.11 5.37 -1.75
N GLY A 26 -0.52 4.41 -2.46
CA GLY A 26 -1.91 4.00 -2.19
C GLY A 26 -2.15 3.53 -0.76
N CYS A 27 -1.09 3.12 -0.07
CA CYS A 27 -1.11 2.73 1.34
C CYS A 27 -1.39 3.90 2.31
N ILE A 28 -1.33 5.14 1.85
CA ILE A 28 -1.69 6.32 2.64
C ILE A 28 -3.20 6.60 2.56
N PRO A 29 -3.77 6.95 1.39
CA PRO A 29 -5.19 7.30 1.30
C PRO A 29 -6.11 6.08 1.39
N GLY A 30 -5.62 4.88 1.08
CA GLY A 30 -6.41 3.64 1.10
C GLY A 30 -6.96 3.35 2.49
N PRO A 31 -6.11 3.03 3.47
CA PRO A 31 -6.54 2.77 4.84
C PRO A 31 -7.32 3.95 5.44
N ALA A 32 -6.82 5.18 5.28
CA ALA A 32 -7.47 6.37 5.84
C ALA A 32 -8.91 6.58 5.35
N ALA A 33 -9.29 6.01 4.20
CA ALA A 33 -10.64 6.10 3.67
C ALA A 33 -11.64 5.12 4.33
N LEU A 34 -11.16 4.17 5.17
CA LEU A 34 -11.93 3.03 5.65
C LEU A 34 -12.56 3.22 7.03
N ALA A 35 -12.31 4.34 7.72
CA ALA A 35 -12.83 4.59 9.06
C ALA A 35 -14.34 4.29 9.17
N GLY A 36 -14.71 3.39 10.10
CA GLY A 36 -16.08 2.93 10.31
C GLY A 36 -16.64 2.01 9.23
N LEU A 37 -15.80 1.44 8.35
CA LEU A 37 -16.20 0.45 7.36
C LEU A 37 -15.83 -0.98 7.76
N ASP A 38 -15.21 -1.18 8.93
CA ASP A 38 -14.95 -2.50 9.50
C ASP A 38 -16.25 -3.27 9.76
N SER A 39 -16.13 -4.60 9.80
CA SER A 39 -17.30 -5.48 9.96
C SER A 39 -18.04 -5.28 11.28
N ALA A 40 -17.35 -4.98 12.38
CA ALA A 40 -17.95 -4.80 13.69
C ALA A 40 -18.77 -3.51 13.76
N THR A 41 -18.22 -2.39 13.33
CA THR A 41 -18.91 -1.09 13.27
C THR A 41 -20.12 -1.16 12.34
N ARG A 42 -19.98 -1.77 11.17
CA ARG A 42 -21.08 -1.91 10.21
C ARG A 42 -22.19 -2.80 10.74
N LYS A 43 -21.84 -3.90 11.42
CA LYS A 43 -22.83 -4.77 12.08
C LYS A 43 -23.60 -4.05 13.18
N ALA A 44 -22.93 -3.22 13.98
CA ALA A 44 -23.58 -2.40 14.99
C ALA A 44 -24.58 -1.39 14.38
N ASN A 45 -24.37 -1.00 13.12
CA ASN A 45 -25.26 -0.13 12.34
C ASN A 45 -26.29 -0.89 11.48
N GLY A 46 -26.47 -2.20 11.72
CA GLY A 46 -27.47 -3.02 11.04
C GLY A 46 -27.10 -3.53 9.64
N GLN A 47 -25.81 -3.38 9.24
CA GLN A 47 -25.30 -3.96 8.00
C GLN A 47 -24.68 -5.34 8.26
N SER A 48 -24.71 -6.22 7.26
CA SER A 48 -24.23 -7.61 7.39
C SER A 48 -22.81 -7.86 6.93
N ASN A 49 -22.17 -6.88 6.28
CA ASN A 49 -20.87 -6.99 5.63
C ASN A 49 -19.98 -5.79 5.97
N GLY A 50 -18.68 -5.91 5.72
CA GLY A 50 -17.71 -4.86 6.00
C GLY A 50 -16.36 -5.08 5.28
N VAL A 51 -15.42 -4.18 5.53
CA VAL A 51 -14.03 -4.39 5.14
C VAL A 51 -13.43 -5.41 6.11
N ARG A 52 -12.95 -6.53 5.57
CA ARG A 52 -12.42 -7.65 6.35
C ARG A 52 -10.93 -7.58 6.59
N ALA A 53 -10.19 -7.04 5.63
CA ALA A 53 -8.76 -6.86 5.76
C ALA A 53 -8.26 -5.75 4.81
N VAL A 54 -7.13 -5.17 5.17
CA VAL A 54 -6.31 -4.38 4.26
C VAL A 54 -5.07 -5.19 3.91
N VAL A 55 -4.74 -5.25 2.63
CA VAL A 55 -3.45 -5.73 2.12
C VAL A 55 -2.62 -4.51 1.73
N MET A 56 -1.46 -4.38 2.33
CA MET A 56 -0.48 -3.34 2.02
C MET A 56 0.74 -3.98 1.37
N ILE A 57 1.14 -3.51 0.19
CA ILE A 57 2.31 -4.01 -0.54
C ILE A 57 3.30 -2.88 -0.71
N ALA A 58 4.55 -3.08 -0.30
CA ALA A 58 5.63 -2.08 -0.43
C ALA A 58 5.21 -0.69 0.06
N GLY A 59 4.45 -0.65 1.16
CA GLY A 59 3.87 0.55 1.73
C GLY A 59 4.65 1.08 2.92
N PHE A 60 4.07 2.09 3.58
CA PHE A 60 4.65 2.69 4.78
C PHE A 60 3.62 3.44 5.60
N LEU A 61 3.89 3.57 6.89
CA LEU A 61 3.14 4.42 7.81
C LEU A 61 3.71 5.83 7.80
N CYS A 62 2.85 6.80 7.64
CA CYS A 62 3.23 8.21 7.68
C CYS A 62 2.64 8.91 8.91
N PRO A 63 3.38 9.80 9.56
CA PRO A 63 2.81 10.69 10.57
C PRO A 63 1.70 11.55 9.96
N PRO A 64 0.48 11.54 10.53
CA PRO A 64 -0.60 12.38 10.05
C PRO A 64 -0.27 13.85 10.20
N GLY A 65 -0.84 14.70 9.34
CA GLY A 65 -0.60 16.15 9.38
C GLY A 65 0.66 16.62 8.66
N ASN A 66 1.52 15.71 8.20
CA ASN A 66 2.70 16.01 7.41
C ASN A 66 2.36 15.99 5.90
N THR A 67 3.34 16.15 5.02
CA THR A 67 3.22 15.99 3.56
C THR A 67 4.32 15.06 3.05
N MET A 68 4.09 14.40 1.93
CA MET A 68 5.13 13.58 1.29
C MET A 68 6.37 14.42 0.96
N LEU A 69 6.17 15.65 0.49
CA LEU A 69 7.27 16.56 0.17
C LEU A 69 8.11 16.87 1.41
N ALA A 70 7.49 17.15 2.56
CA ALA A 70 8.22 17.39 3.81
C ALA A 70 8.99 16.14 4.27
N MET A 71 8.43 14.95 4.12
CA MET A 71 9.12 13.69 4.42
C MET A 71 10.32 13.42 3.51
N MET A 72 10.29 13.95 2.29
CA MET A 72 11.43 13.93 1.35
C MET A 72 12.43 15.08 1.57
N GLY A 73 12.36 15.79 2.68
CA GLY A 73 13.26 16.91 2.99
C GLY A 73 12.88 18.24 2.32
N GLY A 74 11.63 18.39 1.90
CA GLY A 74 11.09 19.63 1.31
C GLY A 74 11.33 19.78 -0.20
N GLN A 75 11.93 18.77 -0.85
CA GLN A 75 12.20 18.76 -2.28
C GLN A 75 11.80 17.41 -2.90
N LEU A 76 11.39 17.43 -4.16
CA LEU A 76 11.20 16.19 -4.91
C LEU A 76 12.58 15.51 -5.12
N LEU A 77 12.56 14.18 -5.11
CA LEU A 77 13.76 13.41 -5.46
C LEU A 77 14.20 13.76 -6.89
N PRO A 78 15.51 13.76 -7.19
CA PRO A 78 16.05 14.18 -8.49
C PRO A 78 15.49 13.43 -9.70
N GLN A 79 15.00 12.20 -9.49
CA GLN A 79 14.44 11.37 -10.55
C GLN A 79 12.97 11.71 -10.89
N TYR A 80 12.31 12.55 -10.08
CA TYR A 80 10.97 13.03 -10.42
C TYR A 80 11.01 14.05 -11.55
N LEU A 81 10.09 13.93 -12.49
CA LEU A 81 9.79 14.99 -13.46
C LEU A 81 8.59 15.76 -12.98
N HIS A 82 8.74 17.07 -12.81
CA HIS A 82 7.67 17.97 -12.35
C HIS A 82 7.37 19.00 -13.42
N GLU A 83 6.11 19.08 -13.82
CA GLU A 83 5.62 20.07 -14.77
C GLU A 83 4.23 20.56 -14.35
N GLY A 84 4.13 21.84 -14.01
CA GLY A 84 2.87 22.46 -13.54
C GLY A 84 2.27 21.70 -12.36
N ASP A 85 1.02 21.29 -12.50
CA ASP A 85 0.28 20.55 -11.46
C ASP A 85 0.48 19.04 -11.49
N THR A 86 1.44 18.56 -12.30
CA THR A 86 1.70 17.12 -12.46
C THR A 86 3.14 16.74 -12.15
N THR A 87 3.30 15.51 -11.65
CA THR A 87 4.58 14.84 -11.54
C THR A 87 4.52 13.50 -12.24
N LEU A 88 5.59 13.16 -12.97
CA LEU A 88 5.89 11.79 -13.32
C LEU A 88 6.89 11.29 -12.27
N PRO A 89 6.54 10.25 -11.49
CA PRO A 89 7.35 9.87 -10.33
C PRO A 89 8.77 9.46 -10.68
N PHE A 90 9.05 9.11 -11.93
CA PHE A 90 10.45 8.87 -12.33
C PHE A 90 10.58 9.02 -13.85
N ASN A 91 11.71 9.54 -14.32
CA ASN A 91 12.11 9.40 -15.72
C ASN A 91 12.38 7.93 -16.06
N GLY A 92 12.48 7.56 -17.34
CA GLY A 92 12.61 6.17 -17.75
C GLY A 92 13.66 5.36 -16.99
N PRO A 93 14.95 5.77 -16.93
CA PRO A 93 15.98 5.09 -16.13
C PRO A 93 15.68 5.10 -14.63
N GLY A 94 15.15 6.20 -14.09
CA GLY A 94 14.74 6.30 -12.69
C GLY A 94 13.61 5.34 -12.35
N ALA A 95 12.62 5.21 -13.21
CA ALA A 95 11.52 4.27 -13.01
C ALA A 95 12.00 2.81 -13.03
N LEU A 96 12.91 2.45 -13.93
CA LEU A 96 13.52 1.12 -13.95
C LEU A 96 14.23 0.82 -12.62
N HIS A 97 15.05 1.76 -12.14
CA HIS A 97 15.79 1.59 -10.91
C HIS A 97 14.89 1.53 -9.65
N MET A 98 13.91 2.40 -9.56
CA MET A 98 13.10 2.57 -8.34
C MET A 98 11.93 1.59 -8.26
N LEU A 99 11.22 1.35 -9.38
CA LEU A 99 9.97 0.61 -9.36
C LEU A 99 10.09 -0.82 -9.90
N TYR A 100 11.10 -1.09 -10.73
CA TYR A 100 11.20 -2.33 -11.51
C TYR A 100 12.62 -2.90 -11.52
N ASN A 101 13.41 -2.64 -10.48
CA ASN A 101 14.84 -2.97 -10.38
C ASN A 101 15.16 -4.46 -10.48
N ASP A 102 14.21 -5.32 -10.19
CA ASP A 102 14.33 -6.79 -10.21
C ASP A 102 13.40 -7.45 -11.24
N VAL A 103 12.67 -6.66 -12.04
CA VAL A 103 11.79 -7.15 -13.10
C VAL A 103 12.57 -7.42 -14.38
N GLU A 104 12.20 -8.48 -15.12
CA GLU A 104 12.80 -8.76 -16.44
C GLU A 104 12.72 -7.52 -17.32
N ILE A 105 13.82 -7.18 -18.03
CA ILE A 105 13.98 -5.86 -18.66
C ILE A 105 12.88 -5.50 -19.66
N ASN A 106 12.41 -6.45 -20.47
CA ASN A 106 11.36 -6.18 -21.45
C ASN A 106 10.01 -5.91 -20.79
N GLU A 107 9.69 -6.63 -19.69
CA GLU A 107 8.48 -6.39 -18.91
C GLU A 107 8.59 -5.08 -18.13
N ALA A 108 9.74 -4.77 -17.55
CA ALA A 108 10.01 -3.50 -16.91
C ALA A 108 9.83 -2.31 -17.86
N LEU A 109 10.37 -2.41 -19.09
CA LEU A 109 10.19 -1.38 -20.11
C LEU A 109 8.72 -1.20 -20.50
N LYS A 110 7.96 -2.29 -20.67
CA LYS A 110 6.51 -2.20 -20.93
C LYS A 110 5.78 -1.50 -19.78
N ALA A 111 6.17 -1.78 -18.54
CA ALA A 111 5.59 -1.11 -17.36
C ALA A 111 5.92 0.39 -17.35
N VAL A 112 7.18 0.76 -17.59
CA VAL A 112 7.61 2.17 -17.69
C VAL A 112 6.80 2.93 -18.75
N TRP A 113 6.60 2.35 -19.93
CA TRP A 113 5.80 2.98 -20.99
C TRP A 113 4.32 3.20 -20.63
N ARG A 114 3.82 2.51 -19.62
CA ARG A 114 2.45 2.64 -19.12
C ARG A 114 2.31 3.62 -17.96
N LEU A 115 3.41 4.13 -17.41
CA LEU A 115 3.37 5.13 -16.35
C LEU A 115 2.59 6.36 -16.80
N LYS A 116 1.82 6.90 -15.88
CA LYS A 116 1.02 8.10 -16.09
C LYS A 116 1.48 9.20 -15.13
N PRO A 117 1.44 10.46 -15.55
CA PRO A 117 1.58 11.57 -14.63
C PRO A 117 0.55 11.48 -13.51
N GLN A 118 0.98 11.83 -12.30
CA GLN A 118 0.11 12.00 -11.15
C GLN A 118 -0.01 13.47 -10.76
N SER A 119 -1.06 13.84 -10.04
CA SER A 119 -1.18 15.21 -9.53
C SER A 119 -0.04 15.52 -8.57
N TYR A 120 0.56 16.70 -8.69
CA TYR A 120 1.54 17.23 -7.74
C TYR A 120 0.97 17.32 -6.31
N ALA A 121 -0.34 17.46 -6.17
CA ALA A 121 -1.03 17.45 -4.89
C ALA A 121 -0.77 16.18 -4.06
N VAL A 122 -0.38 15.05 -4.67
CA VAL A 122 0.08 13.84 -3.96
C VAL A 122 1.24 14.16 -3.02
N ASN A 123 2.13 15.06 -3.43
CA ASN A 123 3.32 15.41 -2.66
C ASN A 123 3.06 16.52 -1.62
N THR A 124 2.09 17.39 -1.87
CA THR A 124 1.84 18.61 -1.08
C THR A 124 0.59 18.56 -0.19
N SER A 125 -0.29 17.60 -0.42
CA SER A 125 -1.47 17.42 0.43
C SER A 125 -1.09 16.89 1.81
N ILE A 126 -1.84 17.31 2.81
CA ILE A 126 -1.73 16.79 4.17
C ILE A 126 -2.03 15.28 4.18
N ILE A 127 -1.12 14.53 4.77
CA ILE A 127 -1.25 13.08 4.97
C ILE A 127 -2.38 12.84 5.98
N PRO A 128 -3.39 12.04 5.62
CA PRO A 128 -4.47 11.67 6.51
C PRO A 128 -4.01 10.65 7.56
N ASP A 129 -4.82 10.49 8.60
CA ASP A 129 -4.60 9.45 9.60
C ASP A 129 -4.94 8.06 9.03
N GLN A 130 -3.90 7.27 8.74
CA GLN A 130 -4.03 5.88 8.27
C GLN A 130 -4.59 4.96 9.36
N LEU A 131 -4.25 5.23 10.64
CA LEU A 131 -4.63 4.40 11.78
C LEU A 131 -6.13 4.45 12.05
N ALA A 132 -6.77 5.61 11.81
CA ALA A 132 -8.21 5.74 11.98
C ALA A 132 -9.02 4.76 11.12
N GLY A 133 -8.48 4.34 9.96
CA GLY A 133 -9.12 3.37 9.08
C GLY A 133 -8.74 1.91 9.34
N LEU A 134 -7.76 1.66 10.22
CA LEU A 134 -7.26 0.31 10.53
C LEU A 134 -7.63 -0.17 11.93
N LYS A 135 -8.32 0.64 12.73
CA LYS A 135 -8.56 0.38 14.15
C LYS A 135 -9.11 -1.03 14.44
N ASP A 136 -10.03 -1.50 13.60
CA ASP A 136 -10.70 -2.80 13.77
C ASP A 136 -10.65 -3.63 12.47
N ILE A 137 -9.64 -3.35 11.62
CA ILE A 137 -9.40 -4.05 10.35
C ILE A 137 -7.98 -4.61 10.38
N PRO A 138 -7.78 -5.94 10.30
CA PRO A 138 -6.46 -6.53 10.25
C PRO A 138 -5.69 -6.08 9.01
N LEU A 139 -4.39 -5.82 9.20
CA LEU A 139 -3.47 -5.42 8.17
C LEU A 139 -2.57 -6.60 7.78
N ASN A 140 -2.61 -6.98 6.51
CA ASN A 140 -1.68 -7.92 5.92
C ASN A 140 -0.62 -7.13 5.13
N PHE A 141 0.64 -7.16 5.57
CA PHE A 141 1.69 -6.33 5.00
C PHE A 141 2.73 -7.19 4.28
N LEU A 142 2.84 -7.03 2.96
CA LEU A 142 3.89 -7.62 2.15
C LEU A 142 5.05 -6.63 2.05
N LEU A 143 6.14 -6.96 2.76
CA LEU A 143 7.39 -6.22 2.76
C LEU A 143 8.25 -6.64 1.58
N CYS A 144 8.95 -5.72 0.95
CA CYS A 144 9.82 -5.96 -0.20
C CYS A 144 11.26 -5.57 0.16
N ASN A 145 12.14 -6.57 0.36
CA ASN A 145 13.50 -6.33 0.90
C ASN A 145 14.52 -5.82 -0.12
N LYS A 146 14.17 -5.79 -1.42
CA LYS A 146 14.99 -5.23 -2.51
C LYS A 146 14.38 -3.95 -3.09
N ASP A 147 13.46 -3.33 -2.36
CA ASP A 147 12.73 -2.15 -2.81
C ASP A 147 13.61 -0.88 -2.78
N ASN A 148 13.80 -0.29 -3.95
CA ASN A 148 14.55 0.96 -4.08
C ASN A 148 13.68 2.22 -3.93
N ALA A 149 12.34 2.08 -3.93
CA ALA A 149 11.41 3.20 -3.80
C ALA A 149 10.96 3.42 -2.35
N THR A 150 10.65 2.34 -1.62
CA THR A 150 10.30 2.38 -0.21
C THR A 150 11.37 1.63 0.58
N PRO A 151 12.31 2.32 1.25
CA PRO A 151 13.41 1.69 1.96
C PRO A 151 12.95 0.62 2.96
N TRP A 152 13.77 -0.41 3.13
CA TRP A 152 13.48 -1.51 4.06
C TRP A 152 13.14 -1.04 5.47
N GLU A 153 13.92 -0.09 5.99
CA GLU A 153 13.74 0.48 7.33
C GLU A 153 12.40 1.23 7.46
N ALA A 154 11.91 1.85 6.39
CA ALA A 154 10.61 2.51 6.39
C ALA A 154 9.47 1.48 6.42
N GLN A 155 9.62 0.36 5.72
CA GLN A 155 8.63 -0.72 5.73
C GLN A 155 8.60 -1.43 7.10
N THR A 156 9.73 -1.85 7.63
CA THR A 156 9.82 -2.55 8.93
C THR A 156 9.44 -1.65 10.09
N GLY A 157 9.89 -0.38 10.10
CA GLY A 157 9.45 0.61 11.07
C GLY A 157 7.95 0.86 11.03
N SER A 158 7.33 0.73 9.85
CA SER A 158 5.87 0.83 9.72
C SER A 158 5.14 -0.34 10.36
N VAL A 159 5.65 -1.58 10.24
CA VAL A 159 5.08 -2.74 10.96
C VAL A 159 5.08 -2.49 12.46
N GLN A 160 6.21 -2.03 13.01
CA GLN A 160 6.33 -1.70 14.43
C GLN A 160 5.36 -0.57 14.82
N GLY A 161 5.27 0.48 14.01
CA GLY A 161 4.36 1.61 14.24
C GLY A 161 2.88 1.20 14.24
N PHE A 162 2.45 0.37 13.30
CA PHE A 162 1.09 -0.16 13.26
C PHE A 162 0.79 -1.03 14.48
N LYS A 163 1.69 -1.95 14.86
CA LYS A 163 1.54 -2.80 16.05
C LYS A 163 1.50 -1.97 17.34
N ALA A 164 2.38 -0.98 17.48
CA ALA A 164 2.40 -0.07 18.63
C ALA A 164 1.09 0.74 18.76
N ALA A 165 0.44 1.02 17.64
CA ALA A 165 -0.88 1.67 17.60
C ALA A 165 -2.06 0.69 17.84
N GLY A 166 -1.79 -0.59 18.08
CA GLY A 166 -2.81 -1.61 18.36
C GLY A 166 -3.46 -2.21 17.11
N VAL A 167 -2.90 -1.99 15.94
CA VAL A 167 -3.37 -2.67 14.70
C VAL A 167 -2.88 -4.11 14.71
N GLU A 168 -3.76 -5.05 14.39
CA GLU A 168 -3.40 -6.44 14.16
C GLU A 168 -2.66 -6.55 12.82
N VAL A 169 -1.37 -6.93 12.84
CA VAL A 169 -0.51 -6.96 11.65
C VAL A 169 0.03 -8.35 11.40
N TYR A 170 -0.24 -8.87 10.21
CA TYR A 170 0.38 -10.07 9.64
C TYR A 170 1.34 -9.62 8.54
N ALA A 171 2.62 -9.94 8.68
CA ALA A 171 3.63 -9.48 7.74
C ALA A 171 4.42 -10.64 7.13
N GLU A 172 4.69 -10.55 5.83
CA GLU A 172 5.56 -11.47 5.09
C GLU A 172 6.59 -10.68 4.27
N VAL A 173 7.70 -11.30 3.95
CA VAL A 173 8.81 -10.71 3.20
C VAL A 173 8.90 -11.36 1.83
N ALA A 174 8.82 -10.54 0.79
CA ALA A 174 9.18 -10.90 -0.57
C ALA A 174 10.62 -10.48 -0.84
N GLU A 175 11.44 -11.38 -1.37
CA GLU A 175 12.74 -11.04 -1.95
C GLU A 175 12.56 -10.32 -3.29
N SER A 176 11.93 -9.16 -3.25
CA SER A 176 11.50 -8.40 -4.43
C SER A 176 11.76 -6.91 -4.28
N GLY A 177 11.85 -6.24 -5.44
CA GLY A 177 11.75 -4.80 -5.56
C GLY A 177 10.32 -4.31 -5.32
N HIS A 178 10.07 -3.06 -5.72
CA HIS A 178 8.83 -2.33 -5.43
C HIS A 178 7.55 -2.95 -6.00
N SER A 179 7.66 -3.81 -7.01
CA SER A 179 6.50 -4.35 -7.75
C SER A 179 6.46 -5.89 -7.74
N PRO A 180 6.29 -6.54 -6.56
CA PRO A 180 6.36 -8.00 -6.42
C PRO A 180 5.33 -8.74 -7.28
N PHE A 181 4.19 -8.15 -7.57
CA PHE A 181 3.15 -8.73 -8.41
C PHE A 181 3.56 -8.90 -9.89
N LEU A 182 4.68 -8.32 -10.32
CA LEU A 182 5.24 -8.53 -11.66
C LEU A 182 6.20 -9.73 -11.69
N ASN A 183 6.98 -9.95 -10.63
CA ASN A 183 7.95 -11.05 -10.54
C ASN A 183 7.34 -12.31 -9.93
N PHE A 184 6.47 -12.13 -8.95
CA PHE A 184 5.86 -13.19 -8.13
C PHE A 184 4.33 -13.07 -8.14
N PRO A 185 3.67 -13.09 -9.32
CA PRO A 185 2.22 -12.88 -9.43
C PRO A 185 1.42 -13.95 -8.68
N GLU A 186 1.84 -15.22 -8.73
CA GLU A 186 1.14 -16.31 -8.05
C GLU A 186 1.28 -16.23 -6.55
N GLU A 187 2.48 -15.95 -6.02
CA GLU A 187 2.76 -15.81 -4.60
C GLU A 187 2.05 -14.58 -4.03
N THR A 188 2.06 -13.47 -4.79
CA THR A 188 1.31 -12.25 -4.41
C THR A 188 -0.19 -12.52 -4.38
N ALA A 189 -0.72 -13.28 -5.34
CA ALA A 189 -2.12 -13.69 -5.34
C ALA A 189 -2.45 -14.59 -4.13
N LYS A 190 -1.58 -15.55 -3.78
CA LYS A 190 -1.73 -16.38 -2.58
C LYS A 190 -1.75 -15.54 -1.30
N PHE A 191 -0.86 -14.55 -1.20
CA PHE A 191 -0.83 -13.61 -0.08
C PHE A 191 -2.18 -12.87 0.08
N VAL A 192 -2.72 -12.34 -1.01
CA VAL A 192 -4.05 -11.68 -1.01
C VAL A 192 -5.17 -12.64 -0.64
N ARG A 193 -5.16 -13.87 -1.15
CA ARG A 193 -6.17 -14.89 -0.86
C ARG A 193 -6.17 -15.30 0.62
N ARG A 194 -4.99 -15.38 1.26
CA ARG A 194 -4.92 -15.61 2.71
C ARG A 194 -5.52 -14.46 3.50
N ALA A 195 -5.25 -13.22 3.10
CA ALA A 195 -5.89 -12.05 3.70
C ALA A 195 -7.43 -12.08 3.56
N ALA A 196 -7.95 -12.75 2.54
CA ALA A 196 -9.38 -13.00 2.36
C ALA A 196 -9.91 -14.17 3.21
N GLY A 197 -9.04 -14.90 3.89
CA GLY A 197 -9.40 -16.03 4.76
C GLY A 197 -9.36 -17.39 4.06
N GLU A 198 -8.73 -17.49 2.87
CA GLU A 198 -8.54 -18.76 2.19
C GLU A 198 -7.34 -19.53 2.78
N GLU A 199 -7.48 -20.86 2.90
CA GLU A 199 -6.38 -21.75 3.29
C GLU A 199 -5.48 -22.01 2.09
N VAL A 200 -4.43 -21.19 1.92
CA VAL A 200 -3.43 -21.30 0.86
C VAL A 200 -2.04 -21.23 1.48
N GLU A 201 -1.13 -22.07 1.02
CA GLU A 201 0.26 -22.02 1.47
C GLU A 201 0.91 -20.66 1.16
N SER A 202 1.76 -20.19 2.09
CA SER A 202 2.54 -18.97 1.84
C SER A 202 3.56 -19.21 0.72
N GLY A 203 3.68 -18.23 -0.17
CA GLY A 203 4.78 -18.16 -1.13
C GLY A 203 5.93 -17.29 -0.65
N PHE A 204 5.75 -16.57 0.48
CA PHE A 204 6.72 -15.65 1.06
C PHE A 204 7.09 -16.07 2.48
N VAL A 205 8.16 -15.50 3.00
CA VAL A 205 8.67 -15.82 4.34
C VAL A 205 7.97 -14.93 5.38
N LEU A 206 7.56 -15.51 6.50
CA LEU A 206 7.02 -14.72 7.61
C LEU A 206 8.07 -13.70 8.09
N TYR A 207 7.63 -12.47 8.31
CA TYR A 207 8.49 -11.43 8.87
C TYR A 207 8.70 -11.69 10.36
N ASP A 208 9.96 -11.82 10.76
CA ASP A 208 10.41 -11.91 12.14
C ASP A 208 11.14 -10.60 12.52
N GLU A 209 10.66 -9.91 13.54
CA GLU A 209 11.28 -8.67 14.04
C GLU A 209 12.65 -8.90 14.69
N ALA A 210 12.99 -10.16 14.99
CA ALA A 210 14.26 -10.54 15.61
C ALA A 210 15.36 -10.90 14.59
N SER A 211 15.03 -10.90 13.28
CA SER A 211 15.95 -11.29 12.19
C SER A 211 16.65 -10.10 11.55
#